data_31d4acc5b816d6c719b0b02ab4abe385
#
_entry.id   31d4acc5b816d6c719b0b02ab4abe385
#
_cell.length_a   1.000
_cell.length_b   1.000
_cell.length_c   1.000
_cell.angle_alpha   90.00
_cell.angle_beta   90.00
_cell.angle_gamma   90.00
#
_symmetry.space_group_name_H-M   'P 1'
#
loop_
_entity.id
_entity.type
_entity.pdbx_description
1 polymer ?
#
loop_
_entity_poly.entity_id
_entity_poly.type
_entity_poly.pdbx_seq_one_letter_code
_entity_poly.pdbx_strand_id
1 'polypeptide(L)'
;MKPITLIAALAISTAALPAFAEGDAAAGEDAFKKCKSCHAIANGDEVIFRGGRTGPNLFGMIGRQAGTVDGFRYRDDLVAAGEAGLVWDQESLAEYVADPTTFLRTYLSDDSARSGMTFKLREGGEDVAAYLATFSE
;
A
#
# COMPACT_ATOMS: atom_id res chain seq x y z
N MET A 1 -47.69 42.65 21.82
CA MET A 1 -47.30 41.28 21.46
C MET A 1 -45.96 41.35 20.70
N LYS A 2 -44.89 40.85 21.29
CA LYS A 2 -43.58 40.81 20.64
C LYS A 2 -43.36 39.42 20.06
N PRO A 3 -42.94 39.27 18.79
CA PRO A 3 -42.65 37.95 18.23
C PRO A 3 -41.34 37.44 18.78
N ILE A 4 -41.36 36.21 19.31
CA ILE A 4 -40.18 35.46 19.71
C ILE A 4 -39.61 34.76 18.47
N THR A 5 -38.46 35.24 18.01
CA THR A 5 -37.75 34.60 16.91
C THR A 5 -36.93 33.44 17.48
N LEU A 6 -37.37 32.19 17.21
CA LEU A 6 -36.55 30.98 17.50
C LEU A 6 -35.43 30.90 16.46
N ILE A 7 -34.19 31.08 16.89
CA ILE A 7 -33.01 30.76 16.10
C ILE A 7 -32.69 29.29 16.33
N ALA A 8 -32.97 28.46 15.34
CA ALA A 8 -32.55 27.06 15.32
C ALA A 8 -31.05 27.01 15.01
N ALA A 9 -30.23 26.68 16.02
CA ALA A 9 -28.81 26.42 15.82
C ALA A 9 -28.63 25.04 15.15
N LEU A 10 -28.22 25.06 13.89
CA LEU A 10 -27.86 23.87 13.14
C LEU A 10 -26.48 23.38 13.60
N ALA A 11 -26.42 22.33 14.41
CA ALA A 11 -25.18 21.69 14.80
C ALA A 11 -24.62 20.88 13.61
N ILE A 12 -23.56 21.37 12.98
CA ILE A 12 -22.83 20.65 11.95
C ILE A 12 -21.90 19.68 12.67
N SER A 13 -22.27 18.40 12.73
CA SER A 13 -21.38 17.32 13.18
C SER A 13 -20.36 17.05 12.10
N THR A 14 -19.13 17.51 12.30
CA THR A 14 -17.99 17.11 11.48
C THR A 14 -17.58 15.69 11.88
N ALA A 15 -17.92 14.70 11.08
CA ALA A 15 -17.37 13.36 11.20
C ALA A 15 -15.88 13.43 10.86
N ALA A 16 -15.01 13.25 11.86
CA ALA A 16 -13.59 13.07 11.63
C ALA A 16 -13.38 11.71 10.96
N LEU A 17 -13.00 11.71 9.67
CA LEU A 17 -12.51 10.51 9.02
C LEU A 17 -11.19 10.12 9.67
N PRO A 18 -10.91 8.81 9.90
CA PRO A 18 -9.60 8.39 10.36
C PRO A 18 -8.56 8.85 9.32
N ALA A 19 -7.68 9.74 9.72
CA ALA A 19 -6.56 10.15 8.89
C ALA A 19 -5.51 9.03 8.93
N PHE A 20 -5.27 8.37 7.79
CA PHE A 20 -4.06 7.58 7.62
C PHE A 20 -2.86 8.52 7.73
N ALA A 21 -1.87 8.15 8.57
CA ALA A 21 -0.67 8.96 8.70
C ALA A 21 0.10 8.92 7.38
N GLU A 22 0.23 10.05 6.69
CA GLU A 22 1.09 10.16 5.52
C GLU A 22 2.54 9.89 5.93
N GLY A 23 3.19 8.94 5.24
CA GLY A 23 4.59 8.62 5.45
C GLY A 23 5.51 9.70 4.87
N ASP A 24 6.75 9.70 5.32
CA ASP A 24 7.83 10.55 4.81
C ASP A 24 8.56 9.81 3.68
N ALA A 25 8.45 10.31 2.44
CA ALA A 25 9.08 9.69 1.27
C ALA A 25 10.62 9.66 1.35
N ALA A 26 11.25 10.64 1.99
CA ALA A 26 12.71 10.65 2.17
C ALA A 26 13.16 9.57 3.17
N ALA A 27 12.43 9.40 4.28
CA ALA A 27 12.64 8.29 5.20
C ALA A 27 12.33 6.94 4.54
N GLY A 28 11.33 6.90 3.64
CA GLY A 28 10.95 5.74 2.84
C GLY A 28 12.04 5.32 1.87
N GLU A 29 12.76 6.23 1.24
CA GLU A 29 13.92 5.93 0.39
C GLU A 29 15.01 5.21 1.18
N ASP A 30 15.31 5.68 2.39
CA ASP A 30 16.26 5.01 3.27
C ASP A 30 15.79 3.63 3.73
N ALA A 31 14.52 3.50 4.12
CA ALA A 31 13.94 2.23 4.53
C ALA A 31 13.87 1.22 3.36
N PHE A 32 13.66 1.70 2.12
CA PHE A 32 13.60 0.87 0.91
C PHE A 32 14.91 0.11 0.62
N LYS A 33 16.03 0.56 1.16
CA LYS A 33 17.31 -0.17 1.07
C LYS A 33 17.22 -1.60 1.62
N LYS A 34 16.26 -1.88 2.50
CA LYS A 34 15.99 -3.23 3.02
C LYS A 34 15.26 -4.11 1.99
N CYS A 35 14.66 -3.51 0.97
CA CYS A 35 13.87 -4.19 -0.06
C CYS A 35 14.70 -4.57 -1.30
N LYS A 36 15.90 -4.00 -1.43
CA LYS A 36 16.75 -4.09 -2.64
C LYS A 36 17.23 -5.50 -2.97
N SER A 37 17.31 -6.40 -2.00
CA SER A 37 17.72 -7.79 -2.30
C SER A 37 16.72 -8.53 -3.18
N CYS A 38 15.46 -8.10 -3.16
CA CYS A 38 14.36 -8.74 -3.90
C CYS A 38 13.72 -7.83 -4.95
N HIS A 39 13.72 -6.52 -4.77
CA HIS A 39 12.98 -5.58 -5.63
C HIS A 39 13.89 -4.55 -6.30
N ALA A 40 13.52 -4.19 -7.52
CA ALA A 40 14.01 -3.03 -8.24
C ALA A 40 12.87 -2.03 -8.49
N ILE A 41 13.22 -0.81 -8.83
CA ILE A 41 12.29 0.20 -9.35
C ILE A 41 12.82 0.63 -10.71
N ALA A 42 12.09 0.32 -11.76
CA ALA A 42 12.49 0.64 -13.13
C ALA A 42 11.27 0.96 -14.00
N ASN A 43 11.40 1.98 -14.81
CA ASN A 43 10.44 2.36 -15.85
C ASN A 43 10.99 1.98 -17.23
N GLY A 44 10.59 0.81 -17.74
CA GLY A 44 11.19 0.26 -18.95
C GLY A 44 12.70 0.03 -18.76
N ASP A 45 13.51 0.65 -19.62
CA ASP A 45 14.97 0.56 -19.56
C ASP A 45 15.61 1.52 -18.54
N GLU A 46 14.86 2.46 -18.00
CA GLU A 46 15.32 3.40 -16.98
C GLU A 46 15.31 2.75 -15.60
N VAL A 47 16.48 2.47 -15.06
CA VAL A 47 16.64 1.91 -13.72
C VAL A 47 16.76 3.05 -12.70
N ILE A 48 15.70 3.26 -11.92
CA ILE A 48 15.65 4.27 -10.85
C ILE A 48 16.36 3.74 -9.61
N PHE A 49 16.02 2.50 -9.22
CA PHE A 49 16.64 1.82 -8.09
C PHE A 49 17.03 0.39 -8.49
N ARG A 50 18.33 0.13 -8.46
CA ARG A 50 18.86 -1.18 -8.82
C ARG A 50 18.67 -2.18 -7.69
N GLY A 51 17.98 -3.28 -7.95
CA GLY A 51 17.72 -4.33 -6.98
C GLY A 51 17.56 -5.70 -7.60
N GLY A 52 17.19 -6.68 -6.77
CA GLY A 52 16.93 -8.05 -7.19
C GLY A 52 15.66 -8.21 -8.02
N ARG A 53 15.43 -9.44 -8.48
CA ARG A 53 14.28 -9.81 -9.32
C ARG A 53 13.47 -10.97 -8.73
N THR A 54 13.73 -11.34 -7.49
CA THR A 54 12.94 -12.36 -6.79
C THR A 54 11.58 -11.84 -6.33
N GLY A 55 11.45 -10.51 -6.21
CA GLY A 55 10.18 -9.81 -6.10
C GLY A 55 9.85 -9.05 -7.38
N PRO A 56 8.59 -8.58 -7.56
CA PRO A 56 8.21 -7.79 -8.73
C PRO A 56 8.87 -6.41 -8.73
N ASN A 57 8.97 -5.82 -9.93
CA ASN A 57 9.30 -4.41 -10.09
C ASN A 57 8.23 -3.54 -9.43
N LEU A 58 8.65 -2.55 -8.64
CA LEU A 58 7.74 -1.71 -7.84
C LEU A 58 7.44 -0.33 -8.47
N PHE A 59 7.92 -0.05 -9.70
CA PHE A 59 7.53 1.17 -10.40
C PHE A 59 6.02 1.16 -10.70
N GLY A 60 5.35 2.28 -10.45
CA GLY A 60 3.92 2.43 -10.72
C GLY A 60 3.02 1.53 -9.86
N MET A 61 3.47 1.16 -8.66
CA MET A 61 2.77 0.20 -7.82
C MET A 61 1.48 0.76 -7.23
N ILE A 62 1.50 2.01 -6.78
CA ILE A 62 0.31 2.65 -6.23
C ILE A 62 -0.71 2.87 -7.35
N GLY A 63 -1.95 2.43 -7.12
CA GLY A 63 -3.02 2.43 -8.11
C GLY A 63 -3.08 1.18 -8.99
N ARG A 64 -2.16 0.21 -8.83
CA ARG A 64 -2.15 -1.06 -9.58
C ARG A 64 -2.93 -2.13 -8.85
N GLN A 65 -3.67 -2.95 -9.61
CA GLN A 65 -4.25 -4.18 -9.07
C GLN A 65 -3.14 -5.13 -8.59
N ALA A 66 -3.32 -5.74 -7.42
CA ALA A 66 -2.37 -6.70 -6.88
C ALA A 66 -2.19 -7.91 -7.81
N GLY A 67 -0.97 -8.43 -7.88
CA GLY A 67 -0.66 -9.63 -8.65
C GLY A 67 -0.62 -9.45 -10.16
N THR A 68 -0.42 -8.23 -10.69
CA THR A 68 -0.56 -7.94 -12.13
C THR A 68 0.69 -7.40 -12.83
N VAL A 69 1.87 -7.40 -12.20
CA VAL A 69 3.09 -6.99 -12.90
C VAL A 69 3.43 -8.00 -14.00
N ASP A 70 3.54 -7.52 -15.24
CA ASP A 70 3.87 -8.34 -16.37
C ASP A 70 5.21 -9.07 -16.21
N GLY A 71 5.22 -10.35 -16.58
CA GLY A 71 6.43 -11.18 -16.54
C GLY A 71 6.85 -11.64 -15.15
N PHE A 72 6.17 -11.25 -14.08
CA PHE A 72 6.42 -11.75 -12.74
C PHE A 72 5.46 -12.87 -12.37
N ARG A 73 5.99 -13.95 -11.81
CA ARG A 73 5.19 -15.09 -11.36
C ARG A 73 4.84 -14.92 -9.88
N TYR A 74 3.59 -14.58 -9.62
CA TYR A 74 3.03 -14.48 -8.27
C TYR A 74 2.61 -15.84 -7.71
N ARG A 75 2.48 -15.91 -6.39
CA ARG A 75 1.70 -16.97 -5.74
C ARG A 75 0.20 -16.66 -5.90
N ASP A 76 -0.58 -17.74 -5.91
CA ASP A 76 -2.01 -17.71 -6.23
C ASP A 76 -2.81 -16.79 -5.29
N ASP A 77 -2.46 -16.73 -4.00
CA ASP A 77 -3.19 -15.94 -3.01
C ASP A 77 -3.09 -14.42 -3.26
N LEU A 78 -1.95 -13.94 -3.77
CA LEU A 78 -1.86 -12.52 -4.12
C LEU A 78 -2.63 -12.20 -5.41
N VAL A 79 -2.63 -13.12 -6.36
CA VAL A 79 -3.47 -13.01 -7.58
C VAL A 79 -4.94 -13.01 -7.18
N ALA A 80 -5.35 -13.93 -6.30
CA ALA A 80 -6.73 -14.00 -5.80
C ALA A 80 -7.15 -12.72 -5.06
N ALA A 81 -6.25 -12.11 -4.28
CA ALA A 81 -6.53 -10.82 -3.64
C ALA A 81 -6.76 -9.70 -4.67
N GLY A 82 -5.95 -9.65 -5.73
CA GLY A 82 -6.15 -8.72 -6.83
C GLY A 82 -7.47 -8.94 -7.57
N GLU A 83 -7.84 -10.19 -7.85
CA GLU A 83 -9.12 -10.57 -8.48
C GLU A 83 -10.31 -10.25 -7.57
N ALA A 84 -10.13 -10.29 -6.25
CA ALA A 84 -11.11 -9.89 -5.25
C ALA A 84 -11.21 -8.35 -5.09
N GLY A 85 -10.41 -7.58 -5.80
CA GLY A 85 -10.49 -6.13 -5.86
C GLY A 85 -9.36 -5.37 -5.15
N LEU A 86 -8.30 -6.03 -4.70
CA LEU A 86 -7.16 -5.35 -4.10
C LEU A 86 -6.43 -4.51 -5.15
N VAL A 87 -6.53 -3.21 -4.99
CA VAL A 87 -5.73 -2.20 -5.70
C VAL A 87 -4.83 -1.53 -4.66
N TRP A 88 -3.54 -1.50 -4.93
CA TRP A 88 -2.59 -0.94 -3.98
C TRP A 88 -2.78 0.56 -3.80
N ASP A 89 -2.96 0.97 -2.58
CA ASP A 89 -2.80 2.33 -2.09
C ASP A 89 -1.73 2.38 -0.99
N GLN A 90 -1.44 3.57 -0.47
CA GLN A 90 -0.39 3.69 0.55
C GLN A 90 -0.75 2.95 1.84
N GLU A 91 -2.01 2.95 2.23
CA GLU A 91 -2.50 2.27 3.45
C GLU A 91 -2.36 0.75 3.33
N SER A 92 -2.96 0.16 2.30
CA SER A 92 -2.92 -1.29 2.08
C SER A 92 -1.49 -1.80 1.84
N LEU A 93 -0.64 -1.00 1.19
CA LEU A 93 0.75 -1.36 0.99
C LEU A 93 1.54 -1.35 2.31
N ALA A 94 1.34 -0.32 3.16
CA ALA A 94 1.97 -0.26 4.47
C ALA A 94 1.57 -1.44 5.36
N GLU A 95 0.29 -1.80 5.37
CA GLU A 95 -0.21 -2.98 6.09
C GLU A 95 0.37 -4.30 5.54
N TYR A 96 0.41 -4.43 4.21
CA TYR A 96 0.95 -5.63 3.56
C TYR A 96 2.43 -5.85 3.91
N VAL A 97 3.27 -4.83 3.80
CA VAL A 97 4.71 -4.99 4.06
C VAL A 97 5.02 -5.25 5.53
N ALA A 98 4.15 -4.86 6.46
CA ALA A 98 4.30 -5.14 7.88
C ALA A 98 4.19 -6.64 8.18
N ASP A 99 3.22 -7.34 7.60
CA ASP A 99 3.07 -8.80 7.63
C ASP A 99 2.27 -9.30 6.42
N PRO A 100 2.95 -9.64 5.32
CA PRO A 100 2.29 -10.01 4.06
C PRO A 100 1.32 -11.19 4.16
N THR A 101 1.68 -12.22 4.93
CA THR A 101 0.82 -13.40 5.08
C THR A 101 -0.42 -13.08 5.92
N THR A 102 -0.27 -12.37 7.03
CA THR A 102 -1.42 -11.97 7.85
C THR A 102 -2.36 -11.05 7.08
N PHE A 103 -1.81 -10.10 6.30
CA PHE A 103 -2.61 -9.25 5.44
C PHE A 103 -3.47 -10.06 4.45
N LEU A 104 -2.88 -11.02 3.72
CA LEU A 104 -3.63 -11.84 2.76
C LEU A 104 -4.70 -12.71 3.43
N ARG A 105 -4.41 -13.29 4.59
CA ARG A 105 -5.39 -14.06 5.35
C ARG A 105 -6.61 -13.22 5.74
N THR A 106 -6.35 -12.02 6.22
CA THR A 106 -7.42 -11.08 6.58
C THR A 106 -8.20 -10.64 5.35
N TYR A 107 -7.50 -10.24 4.28
CA TYR A 107 -8.12 -9.72 3.07
C TYR A 107 -8.99 -10.76 2.37
N LEU A 108 -8.51 -12.01 2.26
CA LEU A 108 -9.22 -13.11 1.62
C LEU A 108 -10.18 -13.85 2.56
N SER A 109 -10.18 -13.56 3.85
CA SER A 109 -10.88 -14.33 4.88
C SER A 109 -10.53 -15.83 4.81
N ASP A 110 -9.24 -16.13 4.59
CA ASP A 110 -8.69 -17.48 4.42
C ASP A 110 -7.43 -17.67 5.26
N ASP A 111 -7.54 -18.41 6.36
CA ASP A 111 -6.43 -18.69 7.28
C ASP A 111 -5.31 -19.54 6.63
N SER A 112 -5.58 -20.18 5.49
CA SER A 112 -4.61 -20.96 4.75
C SER A 112 -3.78 -20.12 3.77
N ALA A 113 -4.19 -18.88 3.47
CA ALA A 113 -3.51 -18.00 2.54
C ALA A 113 -2.06 -17.71 2.96
N ARG A 114 -1.18 -17.59 1.96
CA ARG A 114 0.26 -17.37 2.15
C ARG A 114 0.81 -16.38 1.15
N SER A 115 1.67 -15.47 1.62
CA SER A 115 2.44 -14.59 0.76
C SER A 115 3.69 -15.27 0.21
N GLY A 116 4.05 -14.96 -1.04
CA GLY A 116 5.36 -15.25 -1.59
C GLY A 116 6.46 -14.35 -1.02
N MET A 117 6.09 -13.14 -0.56
CA MET A 117 6.96 -12.25 0.17
C MET A 117 6.99 -12.67 1.64
N THR A 118 8.16 -13.11 2.12
CA THR A 118 8.34 -13.59 3.50
C THR A 118 8.95 -12.53 4.42
N PHE A 119 9.56 -11.50 3.85
CA PHE A 119 10.11 -10.38 4.60
C PHE A 119 8.99 -9.55 5.25
N LYS A 120 9.22 -9.08 6.47
CA LYS A 120 8.31 -8.23 7.23
C LYS A 120 9.01 -6.94 7.60
N LEU A 121 8.46 -5.82 7.15
CA LEU A 121 8.90 -4.48 7.54
C LEU A 121 8.05 -3.99 8.71
N ARG A 122 8.53 -4.19 9.93
CA ARG A 122 7.75 -3.92 11.15
C ARG A 122 7.55 -2.42 11.43
N GLU A 123 8.43 -1.57 10.91
CA GLU A 123 8.42 -0.12 11.08
C GLU A 123 8.77 0.56 9.77
N GLY A 124 8.17 1.72 9.49
CA GLY A 124 8.43 2.52 8.30
C GLY A 124 7.68 2.06 7.04
N GLY A 125 6.65 1.24 7.18
CA GLY A 125 5.81 0.81 6.05
C GLY A 125 5.12 1.99 5.37
N GLU A 126 4.63 2.95 6.14
CA GLU A 126 4.01 4.19 5.66
C GLU A 126 5.00 5.04 4.86
N ASP A 127 6.25 5.12 5.33
CA ASP A 127 7.31 5.88 4.66
C ASP A 127 7.68 5.22 3.33
N VAL A 128 7.83 3.89 3.30
CA VAL A 128 8.09 3.14 2.06
C VAL A 128 6.93 3.29 1.08
N ALA A 129 5.69 3.24 1.54
CA ALA A 129 4.52 3.45 0.71
C ALA A 129 4.48 4.87 0.11
N ALA A 130 4.82 5.89 0.91
CA ALA A 130 4.96 7.27 0.43
C ALA A 130 6.08 7.40 -0.61
N TYR A 131 7.22 6.76 -0.39
CA TYR A 131 8.32 6.74 -1.35
C TYR A 131 7.91 6.09 -2.69
N LEU A 132 7.28 4.93 -2.64
CA LEU A 132 6.79 4.23 -3.85
C LEU A 132 5.70 5.02 -4.58
N ALA A 133 4.88 5.79 -3.87
CA ALA A 133 3.88 6.66 -4.47
C ALA A 133 4.49 7.77 -5.36
N THR A 134 5.75 8.15 -5.13
CA THR A 134 6.45 9.12 -5.99
C THR A 134 6.73 8.61 -7.39
N PHE A 135 6.64 7.28 -7.64
CA PHE A 135 6.82 6.63 -8.93
C PHE A 135 5.50 6.17 -9.56
N SER A 136 4.39 6.72 -9.15
CA SER A 136 3.08 6.48 -9.78
C SER A 136 2.94 7.32 -11.05
N GLU A 137 2.34 6.74 -12.09
CA GLU A 137 2.01 7.44 -13.34
C GLU A 137 0.80 8.38 -13.15
#